data_cec9a9977d6b85165e5b5599ad1763a5
#
_entry.id   cec9a9977d6b85165e5b5599ad1763a5
#
_cell.length_a   1.000
_cell.length_b   1.000
_cell.length_c   1.000
_cell.angle_alpha   90.00
_cell.angle_beta   90.00
_cell.angle_gamma   90.00
#
_symmetry.space_group_name_H-M   'P 1'
#
loop_
_entity.id
_entity.type
_entity.pdbx_description
1 polymer ?
#
loop_
_entity_poly.entity_id
_entity_poly.type
_entity_poly.pdbx_seq_one_letter_code
_entity_poly.pdbx_strand_id
1 'polypeptide(L)'
;MKLFHRHLVARGICPSESGPNPPSQPALVTAFCDWFRTHRGVKEPTLRQYARGATDLLRTLGEDVDQWKAQAVRDFLLKRASQCGTPTTQALITSLRAFLRFLNFRGEFRGDLALAIPAVAHWRLSRLPRCLSADEVNRLVAACDGTDLRRLRDRAIILTLVRLGLRSGDVAGLRLTDINWNSGTLQVIGKGRYQVRLPLPQDVGDALLRYLECRPANIDTDHVFVRSNAPCRPFASGDGVSSVVKHALKRANIDAPAKGAHLLRHTAATEMLRNGVPLDQAGLVLRHRSINMTAYYAKADVTLLKQIAQPWPEVNA
;
A
#
# COMPACT_ATOMS: atom_id res chain seq x y z
N MET A 1 12.04 23.33 4.99
CA MET A 1 13.46 23.62 5.30
C MET A 1 14.45 22.79 4.47
N LYS A 2 14.44 21.44 4.48
CA LYS A 2 15.44 20.60 3.75
C LYS A 2 15.53 20.84 2.23
N LEU A 3 14.45 21.19 1.54
CA LEU A 3 14.45 21.45 0.08
C LEU A 3 15.09 22.80 -0.27
N PHE A 4 14.86 23.81 0.54
CA PHE A 4 15.46 25.13 0.36
C PHE A 4 16.97 25.07 0.60
N HIS A 5 17.42 24.37 1.65
CA HIS A 5 18.85 24.13 1.91
C HIS A 5 19.52 23.40 0.73
N ARG A 6 18.91 22.34 0.18
CA ARG A 6 19.44 21.65 -1.02
C ARG A 6 19.55 22.57 -2.23
N HIS A 7 18.62 23.49 -2.41
CA HIS A 7 18.67 24.48 -3.50
C HIS A 7 19.82 25.45 -3.32
N LEU A 8 20.07 25.91 -2.08
CA LEU A 8 21.17 26.79 -1.77
C LEU A 8 22.53 26.11 -1.93
N VAL A 9 22.64 24.84 -1.53
CA VAL A 9 23.84 24.01 -1.75
C VAL A 9 24.10 23.81 -3.23
N ALA A 10 23.05 23.50 -4.02
CA ALA A 10 23.17 23.33 -5.48
C ALA A 10 23.61 24.61 -6.22
N ARG A 11 23.40 25.79 -5.60
CA ARG A 11 23.85 27.09 -6.13
C ARG A 11 25.18 27.57 -5.50
N GLY A 12 25.84 26.76 -4.71
CA GLY A 12 27.11 27.12 -4.07
C GLY A 12 27.00 28.21 -2.98
N ILE A 13 25.79 28.54 -2.55
CA ILE A 13 25.52 29.59 -1.55
C ILE A 13 25.71 29.06 -0.12
N CYS A 14 25.47 27.78 0.11
CA CYS A 14 25.75 27.12 1.38
C CYS A 14 26.70 25.94 1.16
N PRO A 15 27.65 25.70 2.07
CA PRO A 15 28.47 24.50 2.03
C PRO A 15 27.55 23.25 2.10
N SER A 16 27.89 22.20 1.37
CA SER A 16 27.26 20.89 1.55
C SER A 16 27.60 20.43 2.98
N GLU A 17 26.63 20.47 3.89
CA GLU A 17 26.79 19.70 5.11
C GLU A 17 26.92 18.23 4.68
N SER A 18 28.14 17.71 4.71
CA SER A 18 28.40 16.29 4.80
C SER A 18 27.87 15.85 6.17
N GLY A 19 26.54 15.73 6.27
CA GLY A 19 25.95 15.01 7.39
C GLY A 19 26.59 13.61 7.41
N PRO A 20 26.69 12.96 8.57
CA PRO A 20 27.25 11.62 8.66
C PRO A 20 26.59 10.77 7.56
N ASN A 21 27.39 10.22 6.67
CA ASN A 21 26.93 9.30 5.64
C ASN A 21 25.96 8.34 6.31
N PRO A 22 24.75 8.14 5.78
CA PRO A 22 23.83 7.16 6.35
C PRO A 22 24.65 5.87 6.51
N PRO A 23 24.61 5.21 7.69
CA PRO A 23 25.47 4.06 7.97
C PRO A 23 25.38 3.11 6.80
N SER A 24 26.51 2.80 6.19
CA SER A 24 26.60 1.94 5.01
C SER A 24 25.83 0.65 5.30
N GLN A 25 25.01 0.24 4.39
CA GLN A 25 24.26 -1.01 4.53
C GLN A 25 25.30 -2.15 4.65
N PRO A 26 25.15 -3.06 5.63
CA PRO A 26 26.07 -4.17 5.77
C PRO A 26 26.27 -4.92 4.46
N ALA A 27 27.51 -5.32 4.15
CA ALA A 27 27.84 -5.99 2.89
C ALA A 27 26.97 -7.23 2.66
N LEU A 28 26.70 -7.98 3.71
CA LEU A 28 25.84 -9.16 3.69
C LEU A 28 24.40 -8.85 3.26
N VAL A 29 23.85 -7.70 3.70
CA VAL A 29 22.50 -7.27 3.31
C VAL A 29 22.48 -6.80 1.86
N THR A 30 23.56 -6.18 1.39
CA THR A 30 23.70 -5.79 -0.02
C THR A 30 23.70 -7.04 -0.90
N ALA A 31 24.52 -8.03 -0.59
CA ALA A 31 24.58 -9.30 -1.30
C ALA A 31 23.24 -10.05 -1.30
N PHE A 32 22.51 -10.03 -0.16
CA PHE A 32 21.18 -10.58 -0.03
C PHE A 32 20.17 -9.89 -0.97
N CYS A 33 20.17 -8.57 -1.02
CA CYS A 33 19.27 -7.81 -1.90
C CYS A 33 19.59 -8.09 -3.38
N ASP A 34 20.86 -8.15 -3.75
CA ASP A 34 21.29 -8.42 -5.11
C ASP A 34 20.90 -9.83 -5.55
N TRP A 35 21.09 -10.81 -4.68
CA TRP A 35 20.66 -12.18 -4.93
C TRP A 35 19.16 -12.27 -5.18
N PHE A 36 18.32 -11.64 -4.34
CA PHE A 36 16.87 -11.64 -4.52
C PHE A 36 16.42 -10.87 -5.77
N ARG A 37 17.14 -9.80 -6.11
CA ARG A 37 16.88 -9.02 -7.34
C ARG A 37 17.12 -9.87 -8.58
N THR A 38 18.28 -10.56 -8.61
CA THR A 38 18.73 -11.35 -9.77
C THR A 38 17.94 -12.66 -9.91
N HIS A 39 17.80 -13.43 -8.84
CA HIS A 39 17.26 -14.79 -8.93
C HIS A 39 15.74 -14.88 -8.70
N ARG A 40 15.14 -13.90 -8.03
CA ARG A 40 13.73 -13.93 -7.68
C ARG A 40 12.92 -12.77 -8.29
N GLY A 41 13.55 -11.83 -8.96
CA GLY A 41 12.88 -10.67 -9.55
C GLY A 41 12.09 -9.85 -8.53
N VAL A 42 12.55 -9.80 -7.28
CA VAL A 42 11.83 -9.10 -6.19
C VAL A 42 11.92 -7.61 -6.39
N LYS A 43 10.78 -6.91 -6.29
CA LYS A 43 10.70 -5.46 -6.49
C LYS A 43 11.33 -4.67 -5.34
N GLU A 44 11.90 -3.51 -5.65
CA GLU A 44 12.59 -2.62 -4.71
C GLU A 44 11.83 -2.32 -3.39
N PRO A 45 10.50 -2.11 -3.36
CA PRO A 45 9.81 -1.92 -2.07
C PRO A 45 9.90 -3.13 -1.15
N THR A 46 9.84 -4.34 -1.71
CA THR A 46 9.98 -5.59 -0.95
C THR A 46 11.42 -5.80 -0.51
N LEU A 47 12.40 -5.51 -1.37
CA LEU A 47 13.82 -5.56 -1.02
C LEU A 47 14.16 -4.62 0.12
N ARG A 48 13.65 -3.38 0.09
CA ARG A 48 13.81 -2.42 1.19
C ARG A 48 13.25 -2.93 2.52
N GLN A 49 12.10 -3.61 2.47
CA GLN A 49 11.51 -4.23 3.66
C GLN A 49 12.39 -5.38 4.16
N TYR A 50 12.87 -6.24 3.27
CA TYR A 50 13.75 -7.36 3.59
C TYR A 50 15.10 -6.87 4.16
N ALA A 51 15.71 -5.90 3.51
CA ALA A 51 16.96 -5.27 3.96
C ALA A 51 16.84 -4.70 5.37
N ARG A 52 15.72 -4.02 5.68
CA ARG A 52 15.49 -3.45 7.01
C ARG A 52 15.49 -4.53 8.08
N GLY A 53 14.76 -5.63 7.88
CA GLY A 53 14.71 -6.74 8.84
C GLY A 53 16.07 -7.41 9.02
N ALA A 54 16.81 -7.65 7.93
CA ALA A 54 18.15 -8.21 7.96
C ALA A 54 19.16 -7.29 8.65
N THR A 55 19.15 -6.00 8.34
CA THR A 55 20.01 -5.00 8.98
C THR A 55 19.74 -4.90 10.49
N ASP A 56 18.49 -4.92 10.91
CA ASP A 56 18.13 -4.89 12.33
C ASP A 56 18.66 -6.13 13.08
N LEU A 57 18.61 -7.30 12.43
CA LEU A 57 19.14 -8.54 13.00
C LEU A 57 20.66 -8.48 13.14
N LEU A 58 21.37 -8.11 12.07
CA LEU A 58 22.84 -7.97 12.07
C LEU A 58 23.35 -6.97 13.11
N ARG A 59 22.67 -5.83 13.26
CA ARG A 59 23.01 -4.85 14.29
C ARG A 59 22.86 -5.37 15.70
N THR A 60 21.93 -6.33 15.91
CA THR A 60 21.66 -6.86 17.24
C THR A 60 22.55 -8.04 17.59
N LEU A 61 22.82 -8.93 16.63
CA LEU A 61 23.57 -10.18 16.84
C LEU A 61 25.03 -10.10 16.37
N GLY A 62 25.41 -9.03 15.66
CA GLY A 62 26.71 -8.91 15.03
C GLY A 62 26.76 -9.52 13.63
N GLU A 63 27.89 -9.30 12.91
CA GLU A 63 28.08 -9.77 11.53
C GLU A 63 28.68 -11.17 11.45
N ASP A 64 29.16 -11.71 12.58
CA ASP A 64 29.70 -13.07 12.66
C ASP A 64 28.56 -14.08 12.81
N VAL A 65 28.08 -14.54 11.66
CA VAL A 65 26.87 -15.40 11.57
C VAL A 65 27.10 -16.79 12.17
N ASP A 66 28.33 -17.30 12.14
CA ASP A 66 28.67 -18.62 12.68
C ASP A 66 28.46 -18.71 14.20
N GLN A 67 28.50 -17.58 14.90
CA GLN A 67 28.25 -17.52 16.34
C GLN A 67 26.75 -17.39 16.69
N TRP A 68 25.86 -17.26 15.72
CA TRP A 68 24.45 -17.07 15.99
C TRP A 68 23.80 -18.35 16.54
N LYS A 69 23.18 -18.20 17.70
CA LYS A 69 22.40 -19.27 18.32
C LYS A 69 20.93 -19.09 17.99
N ALA A 70 20.22 -20.20 17.79
CA ALA A 70 18.78 -20.21 17.52
C ALA A 70 17.98 -19.42 18.58
N GLN A 71 18.41 -19.49 19.85
CA GLN A 71 17.78 -18.76 20.94
C GLN A 71 17.93 -17.23 20.75
N ALA A 72 19.10 -16.72 20.38
CA ALA A 72 19.33 -15.29 20.16
C ALA A 72 18.47 -14.73 19.03
N VAL A 73 18.31 -15.49 17.94
CA VAL A 73 17.38 -15.10 16.84
C VAL A 73 15.94 -15.06 17.32
N ARG A 74 15.53 -16.00 18.15
CA ARG A 74 14.18 -16.05 18.74
C ARG A 74 13.94 -14.89 19.70
N ASP A 75 14.88 -14.57 20.57
CA ASP A 75 14.80 -13.48 21.53
C ASP A 75 14.72 -12.13 20.81
N PHE A 76 15.53 -11.94 19.78
CA PHE A 76 15.42 -10.75 18.90
C PHE A 76 14.00 -10.60 18.33
N LEU A 77 13.45 -11.68 17.76
CA LEU A 77 12.11 -11.65 17.20
C LEU A 77 11.04 -11.31 18.23
N LEU A 78 11.08 -11.96 19.41
CA LEU A 78 10.13 -11.72 20.50
C LEU A 78 10.19 -10.29 21.00
N LYS A 79 11.39 -9.74 21.20
CA LYS A 79 11.59 -8.35 21.57
C LYS A 79 11.03 -7.37 20.53
N ARG A 80 11.23 -7.63 19.24
CA ARG A 80 10.67 -6.78 18.18
C ARG A 80 9.15 -6.95 18.05
N ALA A 81 8.64 -8.15 18.22
CA ALA A 81 7.21 -8.45 18.16
C ALA A 81 6.42 -7.74 19.25
N SER A 82 6.97 -7.61 20.47
CA SER A 82 6.33 -6.88 21.56
C SER A 82 6.20 -5.37 21.30
N GLN A 83 7.02 -4.82 20.41
CA GLN A 83 7.02 -3.40 20.03
C GLN A 83 6.18 -3.08 18.78
N CYS A 84 5.70 -4.11 18.08
CA CYS A 84 5.05 -3.98 16.78
C CYS A 84 3.68 -4.67 16.75
N GLY A 85 2.79 -4.18 15.89
CA GLY A 85 1.54 -4.89 15.63
C GLY A 85 1.75 -6.14 14.77
N THR A 86 0.80 -7.09 14.82
CA THR A 86 0.83 -8.39 14.11
C THR A 86 1.26 -8.31 12.63
N PRO A 87 0.78 -7.35 11.80
CA PRO A 87 1.20 -7.27 10.39
C PRO A 87 2.68 -6.94 10.23
N THR A 88 3.22 -6.06 11.07
CA THR A 88 4.64 -5.68 11.07
C THR A 88 5.51 -6.84 11.53
N THR A 89 5.08 -7.57 12.55
CA THR A 89 5.75 -8.78 13.04
C THR A 89 5.82 -9.85 11.95
N GLN A 90 4.73 -10.08 11.22
CA GLN A 90 4.72 -11.03 10.10
C GLN A 90 5.63 -10.61 8.94
N ALA A 91 5.66 -9.32 8.64
CA ALA A 91 6.56 -8.78 7.64
C ALA A 91 8.03 -8.98 8.06
N LEU A 92 8.34 -8.79 9.34
CA LEU A 92 9.66 -9.06 9.92
C LEU A 92 10.01 -10.56 9.82
N ILE A 93 9.12 -11.45 10.25
CA ILE A 93 9.29 -12.91 10.15
C ILE A 93 9.60 -13.33 8.71
N THR A 94 8.85 -12.81 7.75
CA THR A 94 9.08 -13.11 6.32
C THR A 94 10.46 -12.64 5.87
N SER A 95 10.88 -11.45 6.28
CA SER A 95 12.20 -10.90 5.98
C SER A 95 13.32 -11.73 6.58
N LEU A 96 13.19 -12.10 7.86
CA LEU A 96 14.22 -12.90 8.56
C LEU A 96 14.34 -14.30 7.98
N ARG A 97 13.21 -14.97 7.73
CA ARG A 97 13.27 -16.30 7.08
C ARG A 97 13.92 -16.25 5.71
N ALA A 98 13.64 -15.20 4.93
CA ALA A 98 14.26 -15.02 3.64
C ALA A 98 15.78 -14.82 3.76
N PHE A 99 16.21 -14.01 4.72
CA PHE A 99 17.62 -13.72 4.97
C PHE A 99 18.38 -14.96 5.49
N LEU A 100 17.83 -15.67 6.46
CA LEU A 100 18.46 -16.88 7.02
C LEU A 100 18.57 -18.00 5.98
N ARG A 101 17.57 -18.15 5.10
CA ARG A 101 17.68 -19.10 3.95
C ARG A 101 18.76 -18.70 2.95
N PHE A 102 18.94 -17.40 2.73
CA PHE A 102 20.03 -16.90 1.90
C PHE A 102 21.39 -17.21 2.51
N LEU A 103 21.58 -17.01 3.82
CA LEU A 103 22.83 -17.35 4.53
C LEU A 103 23.11 -18.85 4.47
N ASN A 104 22.12 -19.69 4.66
CA ASN A 104 22.24 -21.14 4.53
C ASN A 104 22.63 -21.54 3.10
N PHE A 105 22.01 -20.93 2.08
CA PHE A 105 22.36 -21.17 0.68
C PHE A 105 23.81 -20.79 0.35
N ARG A 106 24.35 -19.75 0.97
CA ARG A 106 25.76 -19.33 0.82
C ARG A 106 26.74 -20.20 1.61
N GLY A 107 26.27 -21.11 2.44
CA GLY A 107 27.11 -21.92 3.31
C GLY A 107 27.75 -21.13 4.47
N GLU A 108 27.27 -19.92 4.74
CA GLU A 108 27.76 -19.08 5.84
C GLU A 108 27.26 -19.53 7.22
N PHE A 109 26.45 -20.58 7.26
CA PHE A 109 25.96 -21.15 8.50
C PHE A 109 25.66 -22.63 8.34
N ARG A 110 26.15 -23.44 9.28
CA ARG A 110 25.89 -24.90 9.35
C ARG A 110 24.67 -25.13 10.27
N GLY A 111 23.48 -25.18 9.70
CA GLY A 111 22.24 -25.43 10.41
C GLY A 111 21.07 -24.66 9.81
N ASP A 112 19.84 -24.94 10.24
CA ASP A 112 18.65 -24.24 9.76
C ASP A 112 18.10 -23.29 10.84
N LEU A 113 18.74 -22.12 10.96
CA LEU A 113 18.25 -21.04 11.85
C LEU A 113 16.85 -20.55 11.45
N ALA A 114 16.43 -20.79 10.21
CA ALA A 114 15.10 -20.40 9.77
C ALA A 114 13.99 -21.19 10.49
N LEU A 115 14.30 -22.41 10.97
CA LEU A 115 13.39 -23.21 11.80
C LEU A 115 13.22 -22.63 13.21
N ALA A 116 14.20 -21.86 13.69
CA ALA A 116 14.10 -21.22 15.00
C ALA A 116 13.04 -20.08 15.04
N ILE A 117 12.62 -19.60 13.87
CA ILE A 117 11.62 -18.52 13.78
C ILE A 117 10.21 -19.11 13.89
N PRO A 118 9.49 -18.85 14.99
CA PRO A 118 8.13 -19.36 15.19
C PRO A 118 7.17 -18.80 14.14
N ALA A 119 6.15 -19.60 13.82
CA ALA A 119 5.00 -19.09 13.06
C ALA A 119 4.12 -18.26 13.99
N VAL A 120 3.78 -17.04 13.59
CA VAL A 120 2.77 -16.24 14.29
C VAL A 120 1.44 -16.48 13.63
N ALA A 121 0.48 -16.98 14.43
CA ALA A 121 -0.88 -17.18 13.96
C ALA A 121 -1.48 -15.85 13.47
N HIS A 122 -1.96 -15.86 12.25
CA HIS A 122 -2.66 -14.72 11.69
C HIS A 122 -4.02 -15.17 11.17
N TRP A 123 -5.00 -14.90 11.96
CA TRP A 123 -6.38 -15.15 11.58
C TRP A 123 -6.83 -14.07 10.60
N ARG A 124 -6.53 -14.30 9.33
CA ARG A 124 -6.74 -13.35 8.25
C ARG A 124 -8.19 -12.88 8.14
N LEU A 125 -9.12 -13.71 8.61
CA LEU A 125 -10.55 -13.46 8.55
C LEU A 125 -11.17 -13.08 9.90
N SER A 126 -10.40 -12.83 10.97
CA SER A 126 -10.93 -12.50 12.30
C SER A 126 -11.53 -11.10 12.42
N ARG A 127 -11.17 -10.19 11.51
CA ARG A 127 -11.65 -8.79 11.56
C ARG A 127 -12.63 -8.54 10.45
N LEU A 128 -13.64 -7.72 10.72
CA LEU A 128 -14.53 -7.19 9.69
C LEU A 128 -13.77 -6.21 8.78
N PRO A 129 -14.16 -6.11 7.51
CA PRO A 129 -13.63 -5.09 6.61
C PRO A 129 -13.87 -3.70 7.19
N ARG A 130 -12.84 -2.88 7.15
CA ARG A 130 -12.92 -1.48 7.56
C ARG A 130 -13.35 -0.70 6.34
N CYS A 131 -14.55 -0.11 6.37
CA CYS A 131 -15.10 0.70 5.28
C CYS A 131 -15.74 1.96 5.85
N LEU A 132 -15.91 2.95 5.00
CA LEU A 132 -16.69 4.14 5.29
C LEU A 132 -18.17 3.86 4.98
N SER A 133 -19.08 4.54 5.69
CA SER A 133 -20.48 4.60 5.32
C SER A 133 -20.69 5.48 4.07
N ALA A 134 -21.84 5.37 3.43
CA ALA A 134 -22.20 6.22 2.28
C ALA A 134 -22.16 7.71 2.64
N ASP A 135 -22.62 8.06 3.82
CA ASP A 135 -22.58 9.42 4.36
C ASP A 135 -21.15 9.94 4.54
N GLU A 136 -20.25 9.10 5.09
CA GLU A 136 -18.84 9.45 5.25
C GLU A 136 -18.15 9.62 3.90
N VAL A 137 -18.50 8.80 2.91
CA VAL A 137 -18.00 8.94 1.53
C VAL A 137 -18.45 10.28 0.94
N ASN A 138 -19.72 10.64 1.09
CA ASN A 138 -20.27 11.92 0.59
C ASN A 138 -19.58 13.11 1.27
N ARG A 139 -19.41 13.07 2.59
CA ARG A 139 -18.66 14.10 3.33
C ARG A 139 -17.19 14.18 2.91
N LEU A 140 -16.56 13.04 2.64
CA LEU A 140 -15.19 13.00 2.19
C LEU A 140 -15.01 13.64 0.81
N VAL A 141 -15.93 13.39 -0.12
CA VAL A 141 -15.94 13.98 -1.46
C VAL A 141 -16.21 15.48 -1.36
N ALA A 142 -17.21 15.91 -0.58
CA ALA A 142 -17.55 17.31 -0.35
C ALA A 142 -16.39 18.10 0.31
N ALA A 143 -15.61 17.48 1.21
CA ALA A 143 -14.43 18.11 1.79
C ALA A 143 -13.30 18.37 0.77
N CYS A 144 -13.44 17.86 -0.45
CA CYS A 144 -12.55 18.13 -1.57
C CYS A 144 -13.15 19.16 -2.56
N ASP A 145 -14.30 19.75 -2.27
CA ASP A 145 -14.89 20.80 -3.11
C ASP A 145 -14.04 22.07 -3.05
N GLY A 146 -13.87 22.70 -4.19
CA GLY A 146 -13.08 23.92 -4.37
C GLY A 146 -12.58 24.05 -5.80
N THR A 147 -12.04 25.22 -6.11
CA THR A 147 -11.54 25.57 -7.46
C THR A 147 -10.01 25.53 -7.57
N ASP A 148 -9.32 25.39 -6.44
CA ASP A 148 -7.87 25.30 -6.46
C ASP A 148 -7.38 23.92 -6.95
N LEU A 149 -6.25 23.93 -7.63
CA LEU A 149 -5.63 22.74 -8.23
C LEU A 149 -5.52 21.55 -7.26
N ARG A 150 -5.22 21.82 -5.99
CA ARG A 150 -5.08 20.77 -4.99
C ARG A 150 -6.40 20.10 -4.68
N ARG A 151 -7.47 20.87 -4.51
CA ARG A 151 -8.81 20.33 -4.22
C ARG A 151 -9.38 19.58 -5.40
N LEU A 152 -9.25 20.12 -6.61
CA LEU A 152 -9.66 19.44 -7.84
C LEU A 152 -8.93 18.10 -8.01
N ARG A 153 -7.61 18.09 -7.81
CA ARG A 153 -6.83 16.84 -7.82
C ARG A 153 -7.29 15.86 -6.75
N ASP A 154 -7.42 16.32 -5.52
CA ASP A 154 -7.79 15.48 -4.37
C ASP A 154 -9.17 14.86 -4.60
N ARG A 155 -10.14 15.64 -5.13
CA ARG A 155 -11.48 15.15 -5.50
C ARG A 155 -11.42 14.06 -6.57
N ALA A 156 -10.68 14.29 -7.65
CA ALA A 156 -10.51 13.30 -8.72
C ALA A 156 -9.86 12.00 -8.20
N ILE A 157 -8.84 12.10 -7.35
CA ILE A 157 -8.20 10.94 -6.70
C ILE A 157 -9.20 10.18 -5.81
N ILE A 158 -9.96 10.87 -4.95
CA ILE A 158 -10.92 10.26 -4.04
C ILE A 158 -12.01 9.52 -4.81
N LEU A 159 -12.62 10.16 -5.81
CA LEU A 159 -13.65 9.55 -6.63
C LEU A 159 -13.13 8.34 -7.40
N THR A 160 -11.93 8.43 -7.99
CA THR A 160 -11.29 7.30 -8.68
C THR A 160 -11.08 6.10 -7.73
N LEU A 161 -10.69 6.35 -6.48
CA LEU A 161 -10.49 5.29 -5.49
C LEU A 161 -11.81 4.68 -5.02
N VAL A 162 -12.83 5.49 -4.74
CA VAL A 162 -14.10 5.04 -4.18
C VAL A 162 -14.98 4.36 -5.23
N ARG A 163 -15.05 4.90 -6.45
CA ARG A 163 -15.93 4.35 -7.50
C ARG A 163 -15.31 3.12 -8.20
N LEU A 164 -14.01 3.18 -8.48
CA LEU A 164 -13.32 2.13 -9.25
C LEU A 164 -12.55 1.15 -8.36
N GLY A 165 -12.44 1.41 -7.08
CA GLY A 165 -11.71 0.54 -6.14
C GLY A 165 -10.23 0.36 -6.50
N LEU A 166 -9.58 1.32 -7.20
CA LEU A 166 -8.20 1.21 -7.64
C LEU A 166 -7.23 1.13 -6.45
N ARG A 167 -6.07 0.50 -6.68
CA ARG A 167 -4.98 0.56 -5.71
C ARG A 167 -4.30 1.93 -5.78
N SER A 168 -3.80 2.41 -4.65
CA SER A 168 -3.06 3.69 -4.61
C SER A 168 -1.90 3.77 -5.62
N GLY A 169 -1.21 2.65 -5.84
CA GLY A 169 -0.16 2.58 -6.85
C GLY A 169 -0.66 2.70 -8.28
N ASP A 170 -1.86 2.18 -8.57
CA ASP A 170 -2.47 2.29 -9.90
C ASP A 170 -2.88 3.74 -10.16
N VAL A 171 -3.45 4.42 -9.16
CA VAL A 171 -3.80 5.84 -9.26
C VAL A 171 -2.55 6.72 -9.41
N ALA A 172 -1.48 6.43 -8.65
CA ALA A 172 -0.22 7.16 -8.77
C ALA A 172 0.45 7.01 -10.13
N GLY A 173 0.30 5.84 -10.76
CA GLY A 173 0.88 5.51 -12.06
C GLY A 173 -0.03 5.76 -13.27
N LEU A 174 -1.24 6.28 -13.05
CA LEU A 174 -2.22 6.51 -14.10
C LEU A 174 -1.70 7.53 -15.11
N ARG A 175 -1.80 7.22 -16.40
CA ARG A 175 -1.34 8.06 -17.52
C ARG A 175 -2.51 8.68 -18.30
N LEU A 176 -2.26 9.77 -18.98
CA LEU A 176 -3.27 10.41 -19.84
C LEU A 176 -3.76 9.45 -20.93
N THR A 177 -2.87 8.63 -21.46
CA THR A 177 -3.17 7.61 -22.48
C THR A 177 -4.00 6.44 -21.97
N ASP A 178 -4.11 6.27 -20.66
CA ASP A 178 -4.94 5.21 -20.04
C ASP A 178 -6.43 5.55 -20.04
N ILE A 179 -6.79 6.82 -20.31
CA ILE A 179 -8.17 7.30 -20.34
C ILE A 179 -8.65 7.37 -21.79
N ASN A 180 -9.65 6.58 -22.12
CA ASN A 180 -10.33 6.68 -23.41
C ASN A 180 -11.64 7.46 -23.21
N TRP A 181 -11.63 8.73 -23.54
CA TRP A 181 -12.77 9.64 -23.40
C TRP A 181 -13.92 9.27 -24.34
N ASN A 182 -13.61 8.78 -25.54
CA ASN A 182 -14.63 8.43 -26.55
C ASN A 182 -15.46 7.20 -26.13
N SER A 183 -14.83 6.21 -25.52
CA SER A 183 -15.49 5.01 -25.05
C SER A 183 -15.90 5.05 -23.57
N GLY A 184 -15.57 6.14 -22.85
CA GLY A 184 -15.82 6.27 -21.42
C GLY A 184 -15.15 5.14 -20.62
N THR A 185 -13.90 4.81 -20.91
CA THR A 185 -13.19 3.71 -20.24
C THR A 185 -11.83 4.12 -19.74
N LEU A 186 -11.42 3.48 -18.65
CA LEU A 186 -10.13 3.63 -18.02
C LEU A 186 -9.36 2.30 -18.10
N GLN A 187 -8.15 2.33 -18.66
CA GLN A 187 -7.27 1.16 -18.70
C GLN A 187 -6.35 1.17 -17.49
N VAL A 188 -6.22 0.04 -16.81
CA VAL A 188 -5.35 -0.10 -15.64
C VAL A 188 -4.49 -1.35 -15.76
N ILE A 189 -3.19 -1.18 -15.54
CA ILE A 189 -2.23 -2.28 -15.55
C ILE A 189 -2.10 -2.85 -14.14
N GLY A 190 -2.60 -4.05 -13.93
CA GLY A 190 -2.53 -4.75 -12.64
C GLY A 190 -1.15 -5.30 -12.31
N LYS A 191 -0.97 -5.75 -11.06
CA LYS A 191 0.22 -6.49 -10.61
C LYS A 191 0.30 -7.82 -11.40
N GLY A 192 1.24 -7.96 -12.31
CA GLY A 192 1.38 -9.10 -13.24
C GLY A 192 1.18 -8.72 -14.70
N ARG A 193 1.12 -7.41 -15.02
CA ARG A 193 0.95 -6.85 -16.38
C ARG A 193 -0.40 -7.15 -17.06
N TYR A 194 -1.39 -7.67 -16.32
CA TYR A 194 -2.74 -7.79 -16.88
C TYR A 194 -3.36 -6.40 -17.03
N GLN A 195 -3.75 -6.09 -18.25
CA GLN A 195 -4.50 -4.88 -18.56
C GLN A 195 -5.99 -5.16 -18.37
N VAL A 196 -6.65 -4.29 -17.64
CA VAL A 196 -8.11 -4.35 -17.43
C VAL A 196 -8.69 -3.01 -17.82
N ARG A 197 -9.75 -3.04 -18.61
CA ARG A 197 -10.57 -1.86 -18.91
C ARG A 197 -11.72 -1.81 -17.93
N LEU A 198 -11.88 -0.66 -17.30
CA LEU A 198 -12.98 -0.38 -16.39
C LEU A 198 -13.85 0.72 -17.02
N PRO A 199 -15.18 0.66 -16.85
CA PRO A 199 -16.02 1.79 -17.21
C PRO A 199 -15.61 3.01 -16.38
N LEU A 200 -15.63 4.19 -16.98
CA LEU A 200 -15.37 5.47 -16.31
C LEU A 200 -16.71 6.09 -15.93
N PRO A 201 -17.09 6.06 -14.64
CA PRO A 201 -18.32 6.71 -14.19
C PRO A 201 -18.27 8.21 -14.46
N GLN A 202 -19.43 8.81 -14.74
CA GLN A 202 -19.55 10.21 -15.12
C GLN A 202 -18.94 11.14 -14.07
N ASP A 203 -19.24 10.92 -12.78
CA ASP A 203 -18.71 11.74 -11.68
C ASP A 203 -17.18 11.69 -11.56
N VAL A 204 -16.56 10.54 -11.91
CA VAL A 204 -15.12 10.39 -11.98
C VAL A 204 -14.55 11.11 -13.21
N GLY A 205 -15.19 10.94 -14.37
CA GLY A 205 -14.81 11.60 -15.62
C GLY A 205 -14.82 13.13 -15.49
N ASP A 206 -15.91 13.68 -14.96
CA ASP A 206 -16.05 15.12 -14.73
C ASP A 206 -14.98 15.67 -13.76
N ALA A 207 -14.70 14.94 -12.70
CA ALA A 207 -13.69 15.35 -11.75
C ALA A 207 -12.25 15.29 -12.34
N LEU A 208 -11.98 14.28 -13.16
CA LEU A 208 -10.72 14.18 -13.90
C LEU A 208 -10.57 15.33 -14.90
N LEU A 209 -11.61 15.63 -15.66
CA LEU A 209 -11.60 16.69 -16.66
C LEU A 209 -11.33 18.04 -16.01
N ARG A 210 -12.10 18.42 -14.99
CA ARG A 210 -11.90 19.66 -14.23
C ARG A 210 -10.49 19.79 -13.64
N TYR A 211 -9.94 18.69 -13.16
CA TYR A 211 -8.56 18.70 -12.67
C TYR A 211 -7.56 18.90 -13.80
N LEU A 212 -7.73 18.22 -14.95
CA LEU A 212 -6.83 18.30 -16.09
C LEU A 212 -6.83 19.69 -16.74
N GLU A 213 -7.99 20.37 -16.78
CA GLU A 213 -8.11 21.75 -17.25
C GLU A 213 -7.27 22.74 -16.41
N CYS A 214 -7.18 22.49 -15.11
CA CYS A 214 -6.40 23.32 -14.18
C CYS A 214 -4.95 22.82 -13.98
N ARG A 215 -4.60 21.65 -14.53
CA ARG A 215 -3.26 21.07 -14.40
C ARG A 215 -2.27 21.91 -15.21
N PRO A 216 -1.12 22.33 -14.61
CA PRO A 216 -0.14 23.13 -15.34
C PRO A 216 0.34 22.41 -16.61
N ALA A 217 0.27 23.08 -17.74
CA ALA A 217 0.61 22.52 -19.06
C ALA A 217 2.11 22.28 -19.25
N ASN A 218 2.95 23.01 -18.51
CA ASN A 218 4.41 22.98 -18.61
C ASN A 218 5.07 21.82 -17.83
N ILE A 219 4.30 20.84 -17.38
CA ILE A 219 4.85 19.67 -16.68
C ILE A 219 5.15 18.57 -17.71
N ASP A 220 6.43 18.29 -17.90
CA ASP A 220 6.90 17.21 -18.78
C ASP A 220 6.62 15.82 -18.15
N THR A 221 5.36 15.39 -18.21
CA THR A 221 4.92 14.06 -17.79
C THR A 221 3.53 13.72 -18.34
N ASP A 222 3.36 12.48 -18.74
CA ASP A 222 2.09 11.88 -19.14
C ASP A 222 1.24 11.35 -17.97
N HIS A 223 1.75 11.43 -16.74
CA HIS A 223 0.96 11.02 -15.56
C HIS A 223 -0.23 11.94 -15.35
N VAL A 224 -1.39 11.38 -15.08
CA VAL A 224 -2.60 12.14 -14.76
C VAL A 224 -2.38 12.98 -13.51
N PHE A 225 -1.94 12.34 -12.42
CA PHE A 225 -1.84 12.99 -11.12
C PHE A 225 -0.42 13.43 -10.78
N VAL A 226 -0.29 14.70 -10.44
CA VAL A 226 0.97 15.31 -10.00
C VAL A 226 0.84 15.93 -8.61
N ARG A 227 1.96 16.15 -7.97
CA ARG A 227 2.02 16.86 -6.69
C ARG A 227 1.64 18.32 -6.90
N SER A 228 0.88 18.90 -5.96
CA SER A 228 0.49 20.32 -6.00
C SER A 228 1.59 21.26 -5.50
N ASN A 229 2.65 20.73 -4.89
CA ASN A 229 3.78 21.53 -4.40
C ASN A 229 4.94 21.45 -5.41
N ALA A 230 5.57 22.59 -5.67
CA ALA A 230 6.74 22.67 -6.50
C ALA A 230 7.91 21.79 -5.93
N PRO A 231 8.67 21.14 -6.83
CA PRO A 231 8.40 20.94 -8.23
C PRO A 231 7.21 19.98 -8.44
N CYS A 232 6.27 20.37 -9.32
CA CYS A 232 5.09 19.57 -9.67
C CYS A 232 5.53 18.32 -10.45
N ARG A 233 5.78 17.23 -9.72
CA ARG A 233 6.23 15.95 -10.28
C ARG A 233 5.17 14.86 -10.02
N PRO A 234 5.15 13.78 -10.82
CA PRO A 234 4.32 12.62 -10.52
C PRO A 234 4.52 12.11 -9.09
N PHE A 235 3.54 11.41 -8.57
CA PHE A 235 3.70 10.69 -7.30
C PHE A 235 4.73 9.57 -7.48
N ALA A 236 5.75 9.53 -6.63
CA ALA A 236 6.78 8.50 -6.68
C ALA A 236 6.24 7.09 -6.31
N SER A 237 5.13 7.02 -5.57
CA SER A 237 4.48 5.78 -5.14
C SER A 237 3.05 6.02 -4.71
N GLY A 238 2.31 4.95 -4.44
CA GLY A 238 0.96 5.00 -3.85
C GLY A 238 0.90 5.66 -2.46
N ASP A 239 2.02 5.87 -1.79
CA ASP A 239 2.06 6.56 -0.49
C ASP A 239 1.65 8.02 -0.61
N GLY A 240 2.01 8.67 -1.73
CA GLY A 240 1.56 10.03 -2.04
C GLY A 240 0.04 10.11 -2.15
N VAL A 241 -0.58 9.16 -2.85
CA VAL A 241 -2.04 9.03 -2.95
C VAL A 241 -2.67 8.73 -1.59
N SER A 242 -2.07 7.85 -0.80
CA SER A 242 -2.53 7.57 0.57
C SER A 242 -2.45 8.79 1.48
N SER A 243 -1.45 9.65 1.28
CA SER A 243 -1.33 10.92 1.99
C SER A 243 -2.45 11.90 1.62
N VAL A 244 -2.85 11.95 0.34
CA VAL A 244 -4.03 12.74 -0.11
C VAL A 244 -5.28 12.29 0.64
N VAL A 245 -5.55 10.97 0.68
CA VAL A 245 -6.70 10.41 1.40
C VAL A 245 -6.66 10.78 2.88
N LYS A 246 -5.49 10.63 3.53
CA LYS A 246 -5.31 11.00 4.94
C LYS A 246 -5.68 12.47 5.21
N HIS A 247 -5.24 13.37 4.36
CA HIS A 247 -5.54 14.80 4.50
C HIS A 247 -7.02 15.10 4.21
N ALA A 248 -7.62 14.42 3.24
CA ALA A 248 -9.04 14.57 2.95
C ALA A 248 -9.92 14.10 4.11
N LEU A 249 -9.62 12.93 4.72
CA LEU A 249 -10.30 12.43 5.93
C LEU A 249 -10.22 13.43 7.09
N LYS A 250 -9.02 14.03 7.30
CA LYS A 250 -8.85 15.06 8.32
C LYS A 250 -9.71 16.31 8.03
N ARG A 251 -9.78 16.77 6.77
CA ARG A 251 -10.61 17.91 6.37
C ARG A 251 -12.11 17.62 6.55
N ALA A 252 -12.52 16.39 6.25
CA ALA A 252 -13.91 15.95 6.42
C ALA A 252 -14.30 15.68 7.88
N ASN A 253 -13.36 15.80 8.83
CA ASN A 253 -13.53 15.42 10.24
C ASN A 253 -14.07 13.99 10.39
N ILE A 254 -13.49 13.04 9.64
CA ILE A 254 -13.86 11.64 9.69
C ILE A 254 -12.79 10.88 10.49
N ASP A 255 -13.18 10.30 11.64
CA ASP A 255 -12.30 9.38 12.38
C ASP A 255 -12.42 7.98 11.84
N ALA A 256 -11.70 7.74 10.76
CA ALA A 256 -11.73 6.47 10.08
C ALA A 256 -10.83 5.42 10.75
N PRO A 257 -11.24 4.14 10.73
CA PRO A 257 -10.49 3.02 11.32
C PRO A 257 -9.15 2.75 10.62
N ALA A 258 -8.92 3.36 9.45
CA ALA A 258 -7.66 3.35 8.70
C ALA A 258 -7.53 4.67 7.95
N LYS A 259 -6.28 5.15 7.77
CA LYS A 259 -6.02 6.50 7.24
C LYS A 259 -5.23 6.45 5.92
N GLY A 260 -5.72 5.72 4.93
CA GLY A 260 -5.03 5.61 3.63
C GLY A 260 -5.93 5.13 2.50
N ALA A 261 -5.42 5.13 1.28
CA ALA A 261 -6.16 4.78 0.07
C ALA A 261 -6.79 3.38 0.11
N HIS A 262 -6.21 2.47 0.88
CA HIS A 262 -6.73 1.11 1.01
C HIS A 262 -8.11 1.06 1.69
N LEU A 263 -8.39 2.02 2.57
CA LEU A 263 -9.72 2.21 3.17
C LEU A 263 -10.79 2.42 2.09
N LEU A 264 -10.53 3.32 1.12
CA LEU A 264 -11.48 3.62 0.06
C LEU A 264 -11.71 2.44 -0.89
N ARG A 265 -10.66 1.66 -1.13
CA ARG A 265 -10.80 0.41 -1.87
C ARG A 265 -11.62 -0.64 -1.10
N HIS A 266 -11.47 -0.73 0.23
CA HIS A 266 -12.32 -1.58 1.06
C HIS A 266 -13.78 -1.10 1.02
N THR A 267 -13.99 0.21 1.05
CA THR A 267 -15.31 0.83 0.91
C THR A 267 -15.95 0.46 -0.42
N ALA A 268 -15.23 0.64 -1.54
CA ALA A 268 -15.71 0.27 -2.87
C ALA A 268 -16.06 -1.23 -2.97
N ALA A 269 -15.21 -2.10 -2.43
CA ALA A 269 -15.46 -3.54 -2.44
C ALA A 269 -16.71 -3.93 -1.65
N THR A 270 -16.87 -3.34 -0.46
CA THR A 270 -18.03 -3.58 0.40
C THR A 270 -19.33 -3.06 -0.23
N GLU A 271 -19.27 -1.89 -0.87
CA GLU A 271 -20.41 -1.29 -1.54
C GLU A 271 -20.87 -2.12 -2.74
N MET A 272 -19.94 -2.64 -3.57
CA MET A 272 -20.26 -3.55 -4.67
C MET A 272 -21.05 -4.77 -4.17
N LEU A 273 -20.62 -5.39 -3.08
CA LEU A 273 -21.29 -6.57 -2.53
C LEU A 273 -22.66 -6.21 -1.93
N ARG A 274 -22.78 -5.08 -1.21
CA ARG A 274 -24.07 -4.60 -0.67
C ARG A 274 -25.07 -4.30 -1.78
N ASN A 275 -24.61 -3.88 -2.94
CA ASN A 275 -25.44 -3.68 -4.14
C ASN A 275 -25.67 -4.97 -4.92
N GLY A 276 -25.37 -6.14 -4.36
CA GLY A 276 -25.68 -7.44 -4.94
C GLY A 276 -24.71 -7.91 -6.03
N VAL A 277 -23.57 -7.25 -6.21
CA VAL A 277 -22.57 -7.71 -7.18
C VAL A 277 -21.95 -9.04 -6.69
N PRO A 278 -21.98 -10.11 -7.51
CA PRO A 278 -21.37 -11.38 -7.13
C PRO A 278 -19.88 -11.27 -6.80
N LEU A 279 -19.41 -12.12 -5.87
CA LEU A 279 -18.03 -12.11 -5.36
C LEU A 279 -16.97 -12.24 -6.45
N ASP A 280 -17.21 -13.06 -7.44
CA ASP A 280 -16.32 -13.27 -8.59
C ASP A 280 -16.22 -12.00 -9.44
N GLN A 281 -17.36 -11.36 -9.75
CA GLN A 281 -17.41 -10.12 -10.50
C GLN A 281 -16.76 -8.96 -9.74
N ALA A 282 -17.06 -8.81 -8.44
CA ALA A 282 -16.38 -7.85 -7.58
C ALA A 282 -14.85 -8.11 -7.55
N GLY A 283 -14.45 -9.38 -7.54
CA GLY A 283 -13.06 -9.81 -7.64
C GLY A 283 -12.39 -9.37 -8.93
N LEU A 284 -13.09 -9.48 -10.07
CA LEU A 284 -12.61 -9.03 -11.39
C LEU A 284 -12.41 -7.52 -11.43
N VAL A 285 -13.41 -6.73 -11.00
CA VAL A 285 -13.32 -5.26 -10.94
C VAL A 285 -12.17 -4.83 -10.05
N LEU A 286 -12.04 -5.43 -8.89
CA LEU A 286 -10.97 -5.16 -7.94
C LEU A 286 -9.63 -5.75 -8.37
N ARG A 287 -9.59 -6.58 -9.41
CA ARG A 287 -8.38 -7.25 -9.90
C ARG A 287 -7.66 -8.05 -8.80
N HIS A 288 -8.46 -8.86 -8.09
CA HIS A 288 -7.93 -9.79 -7.10
C HIS A 288 -7.31 -11.01 -7.78
N ARG A 289 -6.21 -11.52 -7.23
CA ARG A 289 -5.53 -12.72 -7.74
C ARG A 289 -6.23 -14.02 -7.38
N SER A 290 -7.04 -14.01 -6.34
CA SER A 290 -7.80 -15.16 -5.88
C SER A 290 -9.12 -14.69 -5.26
N ILE A 291 -10.13 -15.54 -5.35
CA ILE A 291 -11.44 -15.30 -4.75
C ILE A 291 -11.35 -15.11 -3.22
N ASN A 292 -10.38 -15.75 -2.57
CA ASN A 292 -10.15 -15.61 -1.14
C ASN A 292 -9.82 -14.16 -0.72
N MET A 293 -9.31 -13.34 -1.64
CA MET A 293 -9.13 -11.91 -1.37
C MET A 293 -10.45 -11.16 -1.36
N THR A 294 -11.42 -11.58 -2.17
CA THR A 294 -12.75 -10.97 -2.24
C THR A 294 -13.65 -11.52 -1.12
N ALA A 295 -13.51 -12.79 -0.77
CA ALA A 295 -14.24 -13.43 0.33
C ALA A 295 -14.08 -12.71 1.69
N TYR A 296 -12.97 -12.00 1.87
CA TYR A 296 -12.78 -11.13 3.05
C TYR A 296 -13.91 -10.10 3.19
N TYR A 297 -14.45 -9.59 2.08
CA TYR A 297 -15.49 -8.57 2.06
C TYR A 297 -16.90 -9.14 2.22
N ALA A 298 -17.12 -10.42 1.92
CA ALA A 298 -18.41 -11.08 2.13
C ALA A 298 -18.88 -11.00 3.58
N LYS A 299 -17.96 -10.90 4.54
CA LYS A 299 -18.28 -10.70 5.95
C LYS A 299 -18.89 -9.34 6.28
N ALA A 300 -18.79 -8.36 5.41
CA ALA A 300 -19.40 -7.05 5.60
C ALA A 300 -20.89 -7.04 5.22
N ASP A 301 -21.34 -8.06 4.52
CA ASP A 301 -22.75 -8.22 4.17
C ASP A 301 -23.48 -9.02 5.27
N VAL A 302 -23.88 -8.29 6.32
CA VAL A 302 -24.63 -8.85 7.44
C VAL A 302 -25.98 -9.39 6.99
N THR A 303 -26.58 -8.81 5.92
CA THR A 303 -27.88 -9.24 5.39
C THR A 303 -27.77 -10.62 4.76
N LEU A 304 -26.75 -10.82 3.93
CA LEU A 304 -26.46 -12.13 3.33
C LEU A 304 -26.07 -13.15 4.40
N LEU A 305 -25.28 -12.76 5.38
CA LEU A 305 -24.88 -13.65 6.49
C LEU A 305 -26.08 -14.10 7.32
N LYS A 306 -27.06 -13.22 7.55
CA LYS A 306 -28.30 -13.57 8.28
C LYS A 306 -29.14 -14.61 7.51
N GLN A 307 -29.11 -14.59 6.18
CA GLN A 307 -29.87 -15.55 5.35
C GLN A 307 -29.31 -16.97 5.42
N ILE A 308 -28.01 -17.11 5.66
CA ILE A 308 -27.31 -18.41 5.73
C ILE A 308 -27.00 -18.83 7.17
N ALA A 309 -27.22 -17.96 8.16
CA ALA A 309 -27.03 -18.27 9.55
C ALA A 309 -28.14 -19.23 10.00
N GLN A 310 -27.74 -20.34 10.61
CA GLN A 310 -28.70 -21.22 11.26
C GLN A 310 -29.35 -20.49 12.44
N PRO A 311 -30.64 -20.70 12.71
CA PRO A 311 -31.26 -20.15 13.90
C PRO A 311 -30.52 -20.63 15.15
N TRP A 312 -30.38 -19.73 16.13
CA TRP A 312 -29.77 -20.08 17.38
C TRP A 312 -30.62 -21.20 18.06
N PRO A 313 -30.00 -22.26 18.58
CA PRO A 313 -30.75 -23.28 19.29
C PRO A 313 -31.53 -22.63 20.43
N GLU A 314 -32.84 -22.76 20.41
CA GLU A 314 -33.65 -22.35 21.56
C GLU A 314 -33.26 -23.27 22.72
N VAL A 315 -32.70 -22.71 23.76
CA VAL A 315 -32.51 -23.42 25.02
C VAL A 315 -33.91 -23.49 25.62
N ASN A 316 -34.60 -24.65 25.47
CA ASN A 316 -35.78 -24.92 26.24
C ASN A 316 -35.38 -24.91 27.74
N ALA A 317 -35.81 -23.85 28.44
CA ALA A 317 -35.63 -23.69 29.86
C ALA A 317 -36.61 -24.62 30.62
#